data_fddf8fde94586dd04cfa1869590795c3
#
_entry.id   fddf8fde94586dd04cfa1869590795c3
#
_cell.length_a   1.000
_cell.length_b   1.000
_cell.length_c   1.000
_cell.angle_alpha   90.00
_cell.angle_beta   90.00
_cell.angle_gamma   90.00
#
_symmetry.space_group_name_H-M   'P 1'
#
loop_
_entity.id
_entity.type
_entity.pdbx_description
1 polymer ?
#
loop_
_entity_poly.entity_id
_entity_poly.type
_entity_poly.pdbx_seq_one_letter_code
_entity_poly.pdbx_strand_id
1 'polypeptide(L)'
;SWAAMVDPKYTGKIAWQDDARYTFSAVLMYLGFDPNTTNPEEINKARDLLIKSNNIIAAFVPDTGQALLDQGEVNVTMEWSGDIFQVMKENPNLRYAIPKEGTIVFSDNMAIPKGAPHKELAEKFINFVLQPEVGAQISNFTHYGSPHKAAIVQGLIDPKDLTNPQIYPPAEVFGKMKFLQDVGKATTLYDRAWTEVKAGAGK
;
A
#
# COMPACT_ATOMS: atom_id res chain seq x y z
N SER A 1 -2.20 -8.45 11.54
CA SER A 1 -3.05 -9.29 10.66
C SER A 1 -4.10 -8.42 9.98
N TRP A 2 -4.39 -8.72 8.74
CA TRP A 2 -5.50 -8.14 8.00
C TRP A 2 -6.87 -8.41 8.64
N ALA A 3 -6.95 -9.34 9.59
CA ALA A 3 -8.16 -9.59 10.37
C ALA A 3 -8.71 -8.30 11.04
N ALA A 4 -7.85 -7.37 11.42
CA ALA A 4 -8.28 -6.11 12.04
C ALA A 4 -9.18 -5.27 11.12
N MET A 5 -9.01 -5.39 9.81
CA MET A 5 -9.76 -4.65 8.80
C MET A 5 -11.18 -5.20 8.56
N VAL A 6 -11.52 -6.34 9.16
CA VAL A 6 -12.85 -6.98 9.09
C VAL A 6 -13.37 -7.36 10.47
N ASP A 7 -12.76 -6.84 11.54
CA ASP A 7 -13.13 -7.13 12.93
C ASP A 7 -14.27 -6.21 13.38
N PRO A 8 -15.44 -6.77 13.80
CA PRO A 8 -16.56 -5.99 14.31
C PRO A 8 -16.24 -5.09 15.52
N LYS A 9 -15.15 -5.37 16.23
CA LYS A 9 -14.64 -4.51 17.32
C LYS A 9 -14.41 -3.06 16.87
N TYR A 10 -14.10 -2.86 15.60
CA TYR A 10 -13.79 -1.54 15.02
C TYR A 10 -14.94 -1.00 14.16
N THR A 11 -16.18 -1.42 14.41
CA THR A 11 -17.36 -0.94 13.65
C THR A 11 -17.40 0.59 13.55
N GLY A 12 -17.51 1.10 12.32
CA GLY A 12 -17.53 2.53 12.03
C GLY A 12 -16.18 3.24 12.24
N LYS A 13 -15.09 2.45 12.41
CA LYS A 13 -13.73 2.94 12.66
C LYS A 13 -12.67 2.31 11.75
N ILE A 14 -13.08 1.80 10.59
CA ILE A 14 -12.20 1.19 9.59
C ILE A 14 -12.27 1.99 8.30
N ALA A 15 -11.14 2.38 7.75
CA ALA A 15 -11.04 2.91 6.39
C ALA A 15 -10.25 1.96 5.50
N TRP A 16 -10.82 1.61 4.33
CA TRP A 16 -10.13 0.89 3.29
C TRP A 16 -9.69 1.84 2.17
N GLN A 17 -8.64 1.46 1.48
CA GLN A 17 -8.23 2.18 0.27
C GLN A 17 -9.28 2.03 -0.84
N ASP A 18 -9.66 3.14 -1.50
CA ASP A 18 -10.58 3.14 -2.64
C ASP A 18 -9.87 2.71 -3.92
N ASP A 19 -9.22 1.56 -3.85
CA ASP A 19 -8.57 0.90 -4.96
C ASP A 19 -8.90 -0.60 -4.95
N ALA A 20 -9.48 -1.08 -6.04
CA ALA A 20 -9.92 -2.46 -6.18
C ALA A 20 -8.77 -3.45 -5.96
N ARG A 21 -7.61 -3.21 -6.62
CA ARG A 21 -6.51 -4.18 -6.61
C ARG A 21 -5.82 -4.23 -5.26
N TYR A 22 -5.59 -3.10 -4.61
CA TYR A 22 -4.96 -3.07 -3.29
C TYR A 22 -5.89 -3.64 -2.21
N THR A 23 -7.15 -3.23 -2.18
CA THR A 23 -8.12 -3.74 -1.20
C THR A 23 -8.37 -5.23 -1.36
N PHE A 24 -8.59 -5.72 -2.60
CA PHE A 24 -8.73 -7.16 -2.84
C PHE A 24 -7.47 -7.93 -2.49
N SER A 25 -6.28 -7.39 -2.75
CA SER A 25 -5.03 -8.08 -2.42
C SER A 25 -4.90 -8.36 -0.91
N ALA A 26 -5.24 -7.39 -0.07
CA ALA A 26 -5.22 -7.54 1.37
C ALA A 26 -6.21 -8.62 1.84
N VAL A 27 -7.42 -8.63 1.29
CA VAL A 27 -8.45 -9.61 1.64
C VAL A 27 -8.10 -11.00 1.12
N LEU A 28 -7.56 -11.12 -0.10
CA LEU A 28 -7.10 -12.39 -0.65
C LEU A 28 -5.98 -12.98 0.21
N MET A 29 -4.98 -12.19 0.59
CA MET A 29 -3.90 -12.63 1.49
C MET A 29 -4.45 -13.05 2.86
N TYR A 30 -5.44 -12.34 3.41
CA TYR A 30 -6.12 -12.74 4.65
C TYR A 30 -6.80 -14.09 4.53
N LEU A 31 -7.40 -14.38 3.39
CA LEU A 31 -8.06 -15.67 3.09
C LEU A 31 -7.07 -16.77 2.71
N GLY A 32 -5.76 -16.47 2.62
CA GLY A 32 -4.71 -17.43 2.25
C GLY A 32 -4.57 -17.65 0.74
N PHE A 33 -5.10 -16.75 -0.08
CA PHE A 33 -5.01 -16.80 -1.55
C PHE A 33 -3.87 -15.90 -2.06
N ASP A 34 -3.47 -16.14 -3.32
CA ASP A 34 -2.52 -15.26 -4.01
C ASP A 34 -3.22 -13.92 -4.34
N PRO A 35 -2.63 -12.75 -4.00
CA PRO A 35 -3.18 -11.44 -4.35
C PRO A 35 -3.27 -11.19 -5.86
N ASN A 36 -2.59 -11.99 -6.66
CA ASN A 36 -2.62 -11.95 -8.13
C ASN A 36 -3.48 -13.06 -8.75
N THR A 37 -4.32 -13.72 -7.96
CA THR A 37 -5.17 -14.80 -8.47
C THR A 37 -6.06 -14.34 -9.63
N THR A 38 -6.23 -15.21 -10.60
CA THR A 38 -7.20 -15.05 -11.69
C THR A 38 -8.40 -15.98 -11.55
N ASN A 39 -8.47 -16.71 -10.43
CA ASN A 39 -9.55 -17.65 -10.13
C ASN A 39 -10.81 -16.88 -9.68
N PRO A 40 -11.93 -16.99 -10.45
CA PRO A 40 -13.16 -16.28 -10.09
C PRO A 40 -13.74 -16.66 -8.74
N GLU A 41 -13.56 -17.90 -8.28
CA GLU A 41 -14.07 -18.34 -6.97
C GLU A 41 -13.34 -17.66 -5.81
N GLU A 42 -12.03 -17.47 -5.90
CA GLU A 42 -11.23 -16.79 -4.89
C GLU A 42 -11.56 -15.31 -4.84
N ILE A 43 -11.69 -14.66 -6.02
CA ILE A 43 -12.11 -13.26 -6.13
C ILE A 43 -13.50 -13.06 -5.55
N ASN A 44 -14.44 -13.97 -5.83
CA ASN A 44 -15.79 -13.93 -5.27
C ASN A 44 -15.79 -14.09 -3.74
N LYS A 45 -14.97 -14.97 -3.18
CA LYS A 45 -14.84 -15.11 -1.72
C LYS A 45 -14.34 -13.83 -1.06
N ALA A 46 -13.38 -13.15 -1.69
CA ALA A 46 -12.88 -11.86 -1.20
C ALA A 46 -13.96 -10.77 -1.29
N ARG A 47 -14.69 -10.69 -2.40
CA ARG A 47 -15.84 -9.80 -2.56
C ARG A 47 -16.89 -10.04 -1.47
N ASP A 48 -17.29 -11.28 -1.25
CA ASP A 48 -18.34 -11.64 -0.30
C ASP A 48 -17.94 -11.27 1.13
N LEU A 49 -16.67 -11.43 1.49
CA LEU A 49 -16.15 -10.97 2.77
C LEU A 49 -16.21 -9.44 2.91
N LEU A 50 -15.83 -8.69 1.89
CA LEU A 50 -15.94 -7.23 1.88
C LEU A 50 -17.38 -6.77 2.01
N ILE A 51 -18.31 -7.35 1.22
CA ILE A 51 -19.75 -7.04 1.31
C ILE A 51 -20.29 -7.34 2.70
N LYS A 52 -19.95 -8.49 3.28
CA LYS A 52 -20.36 -8.86 4.65
C LYS A 52 -19.84 -7.88 5.69
N SER A 53 -18.69 -7.26 5.44
CA SER A 53 -18.04 -6.31 6.34
C SER A 53 -18.45 -4.86 6.11
N ASN A 54 -19.26 -4.55 5.09
CA ASN A 54 -19.61 -3.17 4.74
C ASN A 54 -20.25 -2.39 5.89
N ASN A 55 -21.00 -3.05 6.75
CA ASN A 55 -21.66 -2.41 7.91
C ASN A 55 -20.69 -1.99 9.02
N ILE A 56 -19.44 -2.44 8.99
CA ILE A 56 -18.40 -2.04 9.96
C ILE A 56 -17.39 -1.05 9.36
N ILE A 57 -17.39 -0.87 8.05
CA ILE A 57 -16.48 0.03 7.34
C ILE A 57 -17.02 1.47 7.45
N ALA A 58 -16.16 2.40 7.88
CA ALA A 58 -16.48 3.83 7.92
C ALA A 58 -16.42 4.45 6.53
N ALA A 59 -15.37 4.14 5.77
CA ALA A 59 -15.16 4.73 4.46
C ALA A 59 -14.23 3.89 3.57
N PHE A 60 -14.38 4.07 2.26
CA PHE A 60 -13.35 3.80 1.25
C PHE A 60 -12.77 5.14 0.84
N VAL A 61 -11.47 5.31 1.01
CA VAL A 61 -10.78 6.60 0.78
C VAL A 61 -9.64 6.43 -0.23
N PRO A 62 -9.35 7.44 -1.06
CA PRO A 62 -8.20 7.35 -1.97
C PRO A 62 -6.91 7.33 -1.14
N ASP A 63 -6.23 8.45 -0.96
CA ASP A 63 -4.97 8.54 -0.20
C ASP A 63 -5.13 9.49 1.01
N THR A 64 -6.19 9.30 1.80
CA THR A 64 -6.53 10.21 2.92
C THR A 64 -6.79 9.48 4.24
N GLY A 65 -6.58 8.17 4.29
CA GLY A 65 -6.82 7.38 5.49
C GLY A 65 -5.89 7.77 6.65
N GLN A 66 -4.67 8.22 6.36
CA GLN A 66 -3.75 8.75 7.36
C GLN A 66 -4.32 9.99 8.07
N ALA A 67 -5.03 10.87 7.35
CA ALA A 67 -5.66 12.04 7.95
C ALA A 67 -6.83 11.64 8.87
N LEU A 68 -7.66 10.68 8.44
CA LEU A 68 -8.74 10.15 9.27
C LEU A 68 -8.22 9.47 10.53
N LEU A 69 -7.09 8.77 10.42
CA LEU A 69 -6.45 8.12 11.55
C LEU A 69 -5.88 9.16 12.54
N ASP A 70 -5.23 10.20 12.04
CA ASP A 70 -4.66 11.27 12.86
C ASP A 70 -5.73 12.06 13.61
N GLN A 71 -6.86 12.30 12.96
CA GLN A 71 -8.01 12.99 13.56
C GLN A 71 -8.84 12.09 14.49
N GLY A 72 -8.53 10.80 14.58
CA GLY A 72 -9.28 9.83 15.40
C GLY A 72 -10.66 9.48 14.83
N GLU A 73 -10.93 9.80 13.58
CA GLU A 73 -12.16 9.42 12.90
C GLU A 73 -12.21 7.91 12.66
N VAL A 74 -11.06 7.30 12.36
CA VAL A 74 -10.90 5.85 12.27
C VAL A 74 -9.81 5.35 13.23
N ASN A 75 -9.85 4.07 13.56
CA ASN A 75 -8.87 3.41 14.42
C ASN A 75 -7.94 2.51 13.62
N VAL A 76 -8.37 2.08 12.45
CA VAL A 76 -7.61 1.19 11.57
C VAL A 76 -7.79 1.64 10.12
N THR A 77 -6.70 1.76 9.41
CA THR A 77 -6.71 2.05 7.97
C THR A 77 -5.64 1.24 7.24
N MET A 78 -5.88 1.00 5.96
CA MET A 78 -4.87 0.52 5.03
C MET A 78 -4.25 1.72 4.34
N GLU A 79 -2.94 1.90 4.50
CA GLU A 79 -2.24 3.08 4.00
C GLU A 79 -0.81 2.81 3.55
N TRP A 80 -0.25 3.77 2.83
CA TRP A 80 1.14 3.76 2.37
C TRP A 80 2.09 3.98 3.54
N SER A 81 3.14 3.15 3.62
CA SER A 81 4.05 3.13 4.77
C SER A 81 4.72 4.47 5.04
N GLY A 82 5.27 5.13 3.99
CA GLY A 82 5.98 6.40 4.15
C GLY A 82 5.09 7.51 4.67
N ASP A 83 3.84 7.59 4.19
CA ASP A 83 2.88 8.62 4.61
C ASP A 83 2.53 8.44 6.09
N ILE A 84 2.33 7.20 6.54
CA ILE A 84 2.09 6.91 7.95
C ILE A 84 3.32 7.24 8.80
N PHE A 85 4.55 6.96 8.34
CA PHE A 85 5.75 7.31 9.10
C PHE A 85 5.94 8.82 9.24
N GLN A 86 5.51 9.61 8.25
CA GLN A 86 5.51 11.07 8.35
C GLN A 86 4.52 11.55 9.43
N VAL A 87 3.28 11.05 9.42
CA VAL A 87 2.26 11.42 10.42
C VAL A 87 2.62 10.93 11.82
N MET A 88 3.25 9.75 11.94
CA MET A 88 3.71 9.21 13.24
C MET A 88 4.76 10.09 13.94
N LYS A 89 5.47 10.96 13.23
CA LYS A 89 6.39 11.93 13.85
C LYS A 89 5.64 12.97 14.67
N GLU A 90 4.47 13.37 14.21
CA GLU A 90 3.63 14.39 14.87
C GLU A 90 2.66 13.74 15.85
N ASN A 91 2.18 12.53 15.56
CA ASN A 91 1.28 11.78 16.42
C ASN A 91 1.88 10.45 16.89
N PRO A 92 2.54 10.43 18.07
CA PRO A 92 3.21 9.23 18.59
C PRO A 92 2.26 8.12 19.05
N ASN A 93 0.93 8.33 19.02
CA ASN A 93 -0.05 7.31 19.35
C ASN A 93 -0.31 6.36 18.17
N LEU A 94 0.02 6.78 16.95
CA LEU A 94 -0.15 5.95 15.77
C LEU A 94 0.88 4.83 15.70
N ARG A 95 0.51 3.76 15.05
CA ARG A 95 1.38 2.59 14.81
C ARG A 95 1.17 2.08 13.40
N TYR A 96 2.28 1.76 12.74
CA TYR A 96 2.28 1.02 11.49
C TYR A 96 2.60 -0.45 11.76
N ALA A 97 1.98 -1.36 11.03
CA ALA A 97 2.26 -2.79 11.14
C ALA A 97 2.18 -3.48 9.78
N ILE A 98 3.19 -4.29 9.49
CA ILE A 98 3.14 -5.24 8.37
C ILE A 98 2.34 -6.46 8.85
N PRO A 99 1.22 -6.82 8.22
CA PRO A 99 0.43 -7.97 8.62
C PRO A 99 1.21 -9.28 8.50
N LYS A 100 0.91 -10.25 9.36
CA LYS A 100 1.58 -11.56 9.37
C LYS A 100 1.35 -12.39 8.10
N GLU A 101 0.27 -12.12 7.40
CA GLU A 101 -0.07 -12.72 6.11
C GLU A 101 0.78 -12.17 4.98
N GLY A 102 1.50 -11.09 5.22
CA GLY A 102 2.22 -10.30 4.23
C GLY A 102 1.43 -9.08 3.77
N THR A 103 2.02 -8.32 2.86
CA THR A 103 1.42 -7.13 2.25
C THR A 103 1.91 -6.97 0.81
N ILE A 104 1.43 -5.94 0.14
CA ILE A 104 1.87 -5.58 -1.19
C ILE A 104 3.14 -4.72 -1.10
N VAL A 105 4.09 -5.01 -1.99
CA VAL A 105 5.23 -4.14 -2.30
C VAL A 105 4.95 -3.45 -3.61
N PHE A 106 5.26 -2.18 -3.70
CA PHE A 106 5.22 -1.42 -4.95
C PHE A 106 6.57 -0.76 -5.21
N SER A 107 6.75 -0.30 -6.43
CA SER A 107 7.92 0.48 -6.83
C SER A 107 7.48 1.57 -7.78
N ASP A 108 7.71 2.81 -7.40
CA ASP A 108 7.44 3.94 -8.27
C ASP A 108 8.51 4.03 -9.35
N ASN A 109 8.08 4.29 -10.57
CA ASN A 109 8.94 4.33 -11.74
C ASN A 109 8.70 5.60 -12.53
N MET A 110 9.78 6.18 -13.04
CA MET A 110 9.70 7.26 -14.01
C MET A 110 9.83 6.70 -15.42
N ALA A 111 8.92 7.09 -16.30
CA ALA A 111 8.93 6.68 -17.70
C ALA A 111 8.82 7.89 -18.63
N ILE A 112 9.47 7.80 -19.79
CA ILE A 112 9.39 8.81 -20.83
C ILE A 112 8.51 8.28 -21.95
N PRO A 113 7.34 8.87 -22.21
CA PRO A 113 6.44 8.43 -23.27
C PRO A 113 7.11 8.51 -24.65
N LYS A 114 6.75 7.59 -25.54
CA LYS A 114 7.18 7.64 -26.93
C LYS A 114 6.72 8.97 -27.57
N GLY A 115 7.65 9.68 -28.19
CA GLY A 115 7.36 10.98 -28.82
C GLY A 115 7.33 12.17 -27.87
N ALA A 116 7.78 12.02 -26.63
CA ALA A 116 7.92 13.16 -25.71
C ALA A 116 8.80 14.27 -26.32
N PRO A 117 8.33 15.54 -26.32
CA PRO A 117 9.02 16.63 -27.02
C PRO A 117 10.38 17.00 -26.40
N HIS A 118 10.58 16.72 -25.10
CA HIS A 118 11.77 17.07 -24.34
C HIS A 118 12.46 15.85 -23.72
N LYS A 119 12.61 14.78 -24.51
CA LYS A 119 13.18 13.51 -24.04
C LYS A 119 14.53 13.68 -23.34
N GLU A 120 15.46 14.44 -23.93
CA GLU A 120 16.81 14.67 -23.37
C GLU A 120 16.75 15.36 -22.00
N LEU A 121 15.82 16.29 -21.82
CA LEU A 121 15.64 16.97 -20.54
C LEU A 121 15.06 16.02 -19.47
N ALA A 122 14.11 15.17 -19.87
CA ALA A 122 13.57 14.13 -19.00
C ALA A 122 14.65 13.12 -18.58
N GLU A 123 15.50 12.67 -19.50
CA GLU A 123 16.63 11.79 -19.19
C GLU A 123 17.63 12.45 -18.21
N LYS A 124 17.93 13.75 -18.38
CA LYS A 124 18.76 14.50 -17.43
C LYS A 124 18.13 14.57 -16.03
N PHE A 125 16.81 14.79 -15.95
CA PHE A 125 16.10 14.81 -14.69
C PHE A 125 16.13 13.44 -14.01
N ILE A 126 15.85 12.37 -14.74
CA ILE A 126 15.91 10.99 -14.20
C ILE A 126 17.33 10.70 -13.70
N ASN A 127 18.37 11.01 -14.47
CA ASN A 127 19.76 10.84 -14.05
C ASN A 127 20.10 11.67 -12.81
N PHE A 128 19.55 12.86 -12.65
CA PHE A 128 19.74 13.68 -11.46
C PHE A 128 19.11 13.00 -10.22
N VAL A 129 17.86 12.53 -10.34
CA VAL A 129 17.15 11.85 -9.24
C VAL A 129 17.84 10.54 -8.84
N LEU A 130 18.48 9.87 -9.80
CA LEU A 130 19.23 8.63 -9.57
C LEU A 130 20.64 8.83 -8.98
N GLN A 131 21.07 10.06 -8.68
CA GLN A 131 22.29 10.27 -7.92
C GLN A 131 22.10 9.81 -6.47
N PRO A 132 23.09 9.12 -5.85
CA PRO A 132 22.94 8.57 -4.51
C PRO A 132 22.51 9.59 -3.45
N GLU A 133 23.09 10.80 -3.52
CA GLU A 133 22.79 11.89 -2.60
C GLU A 133 21.35 12.40 -2.75
N VAL A 134 20.88 12.51 -3.99
CA VAL A 134 19.52 12.98 -4.29
C VAL A 134 18.49 11.91 -3.91
N GLY A 135 18.72 10.66 -4.31
CA GLY A 135 17.86 9.54 -3.95
C GLY A 135 17.77 9.33 -2.44
N ALA A 136 18.88 9.52 -1.71
CA ALA A 136 18.89 9.48 -0.26
C ALA A 136 18.05 10.60 0.36
N GLN A 137 18.15 11.83 -0.13
CA GLN A 137 17.31 12.94 0.36
C GLN A 137 15.82 12.66 0.17
N ILE A 138 15.43 12.09 -0.97
CA ILE A 138 14.04 11.70 -1.23
C ILE A 138 13.59 10.64 -0.22
N SER A 139 14.35 9.57 -0.04
CA SER A 139 14.01 8.50 0.91
C SER A 139 13.91 9.01 2.35
N ASN A 140 14.89 9.81 2.79
CA ASN A 140 14.93 10.38 4.15
C ASN A 140 13.79 11.37 4.40
N PHE A 141 13.29 12.04 3.36
CA PHE A 141 12.14 12.94 3.46
C PHE A 141 10.82 12.18 3.49
N THR A 142 10.67 11.20 2.60
CA THR A 142 9.40 10.46 2.43
C THR A 142 9.24 9.27 3.37
N HIS A 143 10.35 8.79 3.98
CA HIS A 143 10.40 7.57 4.81
C HIS A 143 9.97 6.28 4.11
N TYR A 144 10.00 6.26 2.76
CA TYR A 144 9.91 5.02 1.99
C TYR A 144 11.28 4.34 1.88
N GLY A 145 11.28 3.02 1.87
CA GLY A 145 12.49 2.25 1.62
C GLY A 145 13.10 2.58 0.26
N SER A 146 14.39 2.93 0.24
CA SER A 146 15.10 3.25 -1.00
C SER A 146 15.56 1.99 -1.72
N PRO A 147 15.30 1.84 -3.04
CA PRO A 147 15.93 0.81 -3.85
C PRO A 147 17.38 1.16 -4.23
N HIS A 148 17.87 2.34 -3.87
CA HIS A 148 19.16 2.87 -4.30
C HIS A 148 20.32 2.27 -3.50
N LYS A 149 20.86 1.14 -3.97
CA LYS A 149 21.93 0.41 -3.27
C LYS A 149 23.15 1.29 -2.94
N ALA A 150 23.56 2.20 -3.84
CA ALA A 150 24.71 3.06 -3.59
C ALA A 150 24.45 4.04 -2.44
N ALA A 151 23.25 4.60 -2.31
CA ALA A 151 22.90 5.47 -1.19
C ALA A 151 22.96 4.73 0.16
N ILE A 152 22.52 3.47 0.17
CA ILE A 152 22.59 2.61 1.37
C ILE A 152 24.05 2.31 1.72
N VAL A 153 24.85 1.85 0.77
CA VAL A 153 26.28 1.48 1.00
C VAL A 153 27.14 2.67 1.43
N GLN A 154 26.84 3.87 0.91
CA GLN A 154 27.54 5.10 1.26
C GLN A 154 27.06 5.71 2.61
N GLY A 155 26.06 5.09 3.27
CA GLY A 155 25.55 5.57 4.55
C GLY A 155 24.77 6.89 4.46
N LEU A 156 24.12 7.16 3.33
CA LEU A 156 23.39 8.40 3.08
C LEU A 156 21.93 8.32 3.56
N ILE A 157 21.42 7.11 3.79
CA ILE A 157 20.07 6.88 4.34
C ILE A 157 20.10 7.08 5.85
N ASP A 158 19.07 7.73 6.41
CA ASP A 158 18.93 7.91 7.86
C ASP A 158 19.06 6.55 8.58
N PRO A 159 20.00 6.40 9.51
CA PRO A 159 20.19 5.16 10.27
C PRO A 159 18.93 4.69 10.99
N LYS A 160 18.05 5.59 11.42
CA LYS A 160 16.77 5.24 12.07
C LYS A 160 15.83 4.54 11.11
N ASP A 161 15.74 5.03 9.86
CA ASP A 161 14.93 4.42 8.82
C ASP A 161 15.55 3.10 8.37
N LEU A 162 16.87 3.08 8.16
CA LEU A 162 17.60 1.89 7.71
C LEU A 162 17.49 0.71 8.70
N THR A 163 17.38 1.00 9.98
CA THR A 163 17.23 -0.02 11.04
C THR A 163 15.78 -0.30 11.40
N ASN A 164 14.82 0.40 10.81
CA ASN A 164 13.40 0.18 11.05
C ASN A 164 12.90 -1.05 10.24
N PRO A 165 12.50 -2.16 10.90
CA PRO A 165 12.06 -3.37 10.22
C PRO A 165 10.71 -3.21 9.49
N GLN A 166 10.05 -2.08 9.62
CA GLN A 166 8.82 -1.75 8.90
C GLN A 166 9.09 -0.98 7.59
N ILE A 167 10.29 -0.38 7.46
CA ILE A 167 10.77 0.27 6.22
C ILE A 167 11.70 -0.70 5.46
N TYR A 168 12.61 -1.35 6.18
CA TYR A 168 13.53 -2.35 5.65
C TYR A 168 13.28 -3.70 6.35
N PRO A 169 12.22 -4.42 5.95
CA PRO A 169 11.83 -5.64 6.61
C PRO A 169 12.88 -6.75 6.46
N PRO A 170 13.05 -7.61 7.49
CA PRO A 170 13.89 -8.80 7.38
C PRO A 170 13.46 -9.69 6.23
N ALA A 171 14.40 -10.47 5.68
CA ALA A 171 14.16 -11.32 4.51
C ALA A 171 12.96 -12.28 4.68
N GLU A 172 12.73 -12.79 5.89
CA GLU A 172 11.59 -13.65 6.21
C GLU A 172 10.24 -12.91 6.06
N VAL A 173 10.18 -11.65 6.48
CA VAL A 173 8.98 -10.81 6.34
C VAL A 173 8.81 -10.40 4.89
N PHE A 174 9.89 -9.94 4.24
CA PHE A 174 9.89 -9.54 2.83
C PHE A 174 9.48 -10.70 1.91
N GLY A 175 9.87 -11.92 2.22
CA GLY A 175 9.50 -13.12 1.46
C GLY A 175 7.98 -13.41 1.42
N LYS A 176 7.20 -12.84 2.34
CA LYS A 176 5.74 -12.94 2.35
C LYS A 176 5.06 -11.80 1.58
N MET A 177 5.81 -10.77 1.22
CA MET A 177 5.28 -9.65 0.46
C MET A 177 5.17 -9.98 -1.02
N LYS A 178 4.25 -9.35 -1.73
CA LYS A 178 3.96 -9.61 -3.14
C LYS A 178 3.88 -8.31 -3.92
N PHE A 179 4.44 -8.31 -5.12
CA PHE A 179 4.13 -7.27 -6.10
C PHE A 179 2.80 -7.59 -6.79
N LEU A 180 1.98 -6.56 -6.99
CA LEU A 180 0.82 -6.69 -7.86
C LEU A 180 1.29 -6.85 -9.30
N GLN A 181 0.73 -7.86 -9.96
CA GLN A 181 0.99 -8.17 -11.35
C GLN A 181 -0.21 -7.80 -12.23
N ASP A 182 0.01 -7.64 -13.51
CA ASP A 182 -1.07 -7.58 -14.48
C ASP A 182 -1.80 -8.94 -14.52
N VAL A 183 -3.08 -8.92 -14.20
CA VAL A 183 -3.96 -10.10 -14.22
C VAL A 183 -4.69 -10.25 -15.56
N GLY A 184 -4.35 -9.42 -16.53
CA GLY A 184 -4.88 -9.49 -17.89
C GLY A 184 -6.41 -9.43 -17.91
N LYS A 185 -7.04 -10.43 -18.55
CA LYS A 185 -8.51 -10.50 -18.67
C LYS A 185 -9.25 -10.60 -17.33
N ALA A 186 -8.59 -11.04 -16.27
CA ALA A 186 -9.22 -11.13 -14.95
C ALA A 186 -9.45 -9.75 -14.32
N THR A 187 -8.85 -8.67 -14.85
CA THR A 187 -9.14 -7.29 -14.41
C THR A 187 -10.63 -7.01 -14.38
N THR A 188 -11.38 -7.45 -15.40
CA THR A 188 -12.83 -7.26 -15.45
C THR A 188 -13.60 -7.98 -14.34
N LEU A 189 -13.05 -9.06 -13.78
CA LEU A 189 -13.63 -9.74 -12.61
C LEU A 189 -13.45 -8.91 -11.35
N TYR A 190 -12.26 -8.34 -11.16
CA TYR A 190 -11.98 -7.43 -10.04
C TYR A 190 -12.85 -6.17 -10.12
N ASP A 191 -12.95 -5.54 -11.28
CA ASP A 191 -13.74 -4.32 -11.47
C ASP A 191 -15.23 -4.56 -11.16
N ARG A 192 -15.78 -5.69 -11.66
CA ARG A 192 -17.14 -6.08 -11.34
C ARG A 192 -17.34 -6.34 -9.85
N ALA A 193 -16.45 -7.14 -9.24
CA ALA A 193 -16.52 -7.46 -7.82
C ALA A 193 -16.40 -6.19 -6.96
N TRP A 194 -15.55 -5.26 -7.35
CA TRP A 194 -15.40 -3.95 -6.68
C TRP A 194 -16.67 -3.11 -6.76
N THR A 195 -17.30 -3.06 -7.94
CA THR A 195 -18.58 -2.38 -8.13
C THR A 195 -19.66 -2.95 -7.20
N GLU A 196 -19.72 -4.29 -7.05
CA GLU A 196 -20.65 -4.96 -6.14
C GLU A 196 -20.35 -4.62 -4.68
N VAL A 197 -19.08 -4.55 -4.26
CA VAL A 197 -18.68 -4.11 -2.91
C VAL A 197 -19.13 -2.67 -2.65
N LYS A 198 -18.85 -1.76 -3.57
CA LYS A 198 -19.21 -0.33 -3.42
C LYS A 198 -20.73 -0.11 -3.42
N ALA A 199 -21.49 -0.88 -4.18
CA ALA A 199 -22.96 -0.81 -4.19
C ALA A 199 -23.59 -1.28 -2.87
N GLY A 200 -22.90 -2.11 -2.09
CA GLY A 200 -23.30 -2.53 -0.75
C GLY A 200 -22.88 -1.57 0.36
N ALA A 201 -21.97 -0.65 0.09
CA ALA A 201 -21.52 0.36 1.05
C ALA A 201 -22.58 1.47 1.16
N GLY A 202 -23.15 1.65 2.36
CA GLY A 202 -24.14 2.72 2.62
C GLY A 202 -25.60 2.23 2.72
N LYS A 203 -25.81 0.92 2.89
CA LYS A 203 -27.12 0.35 3.22
C LYS A 203 -27.21 -0.03 4.69
#